data_5fa4e70017cde7c4bb41d83589a8e8b3
#
_entry.id   5fa4e70017cde7c4bb41d83589a8e8b3
#
_cell.length_a   1.000
_cell.length_b   1.000
_cell.length_c   1.000
_cell.angle_alpha   90.00
_cell.angle_beta   90.00
_cell.angle_gamma   90.00
#
_symmetry.space_group_name_H-M   'P 1'
#
loop_
_entity.id
_entity.type
_entity.pdbx_description
1 polymer ?
#
loop_
_entity_poly.entity_id
_entity_poly.type
_entity_poly.pdbx_seq_one_letter_code
_entity_poly.pdbx_strand_id
1 'polypeptide(L)'
;MPSEPFYDPAKSYLDNFERGPFGLFANTSPVSQTIQPKHHFLGHPVFAPFGIPAGPLINGKYVNAALDMGFDIPVYKTVRTKKYACHPWPNVLAVKVTGDLAPDRTLVANEDYSEPLSITNSFGVPSYDPEFWQRDMAEVAAYAQPGQVVVGSFQGTLPENGRVADYIQDFVLGARLVKETGVPVIEVNLSCPNEGTANLLCFDIARSRRVVEAIKDEIGSVPLVIKMAFYKDEKKLEEFLGEVGKTVDGIAAINTISAEILDEDGKQALPGEGRLRSGVCGSSVKWAGVAMASKLARIRGELGQNFTIVGVGGAGTPEAFDEYRRAGADVVMSATAAMWHPELAQEIKERAHEL
;
A
#
# COMPACT_ATOMS: atom_id res chain seq x y z
N MET A 1 18.63 -13.39 14.96
CA MET A 1 17.17 -13.49 15.14
C MET A 1 16.57 -12.37 14.32
N PRO A 2 15.43 -12.54 13.64
CA PRO A 2 14.76 -11.41 13.01
C PRO A 2 14.50 -10.32 14.07
N SER A 3 14.65 -9.06 13.69
CA SER A 3 14.35 -7.93 14.57
C SER A 3 12.86 -7.97 14.96
N GLU A 4 12.50 -7.43 16.12
CA GLU A 4 11.10 -7.27 16.50
C GLU A 4 10.39 -6.37 15.48
N PRO A 5 9.31 -6.84 14.83
CA PRO A 5 8.63 -6.05 13.80
C PRO A 5 7.90 -4.85 14.41
N PHE A 6 7.81 -3.75 13.69
CA PHE A 6 7.08 -2.58 14.19
C PHE A 6 5.56 -2.81 14.32
N TYR A 7 5.00 -3.73 13.56
CA TYR A 7 3.66 -4.29 13.73
C TYR A 7 3.81 -5.74 14.17
N ASP A 8 3.34 -6.08 15.37
CA ASP A 8 3.48 -7.42 15.95
C ASP A 8 2.34 -8.35 15.51
N PRO A 9 2.60 -9.37 14.66
CA PRO A 9 1.57 -10.30 14.20
C PRO A 9 0.94 -11.13 15.33
N ALA A 10 1.64 -11.33 16.45
CA ALA A 10 1.16 -12.06 17.61
C ALA A 10 0.13 -11.27 18.44
N LYS A 11 -0.04 -9.99 18.15
CA LYS A 11 -0.99 -9.11 18.83
C LYS A 11 -2.20 -8.79 17.95
N SER A 12 -3.32 -8.48 18.60
CA SER A 12 -4.53 -8.03 17.88
C SER A 12 -4.27 -6.70 17.16
N TYR A 13 -5.12 -6.37 16.18
CA TYR A 13 -5.09 -5.06 15.53
C TYR A 13 -5.24 -3.91 16.54
N LEU A 14 -6.12 -4.08 17.52
CA LEU A 14 -6.36 -3.07 18.56
C LEU A 14 -5.12 -2.89 19.47
N ASP A 15 -4.47 -3.98 19.90
CA ASP A 15 -3.24 -3.90 20.68
C ASP A 15 -2.12 -3.20 19.91
N ASN A 16 -1.96 -3.52 18.62
CA ASN A 16 -1.01 -2.82 17.76
C ASN A 16 -1.36 -1.34 17.63
N PHE A 17 -2.63 -1.02 17.44
CA PHE A 17 -3.08 0.36 17.27
C PHE A 17 -2.85 1.23 18.51
N GLU A 18 -3.14 0.69 19.70
CA GLU A 18 -3.05 1.43 20.96
C GLU A 18 -1.62 1.51 21.50
N ARG A 19 -0.85 0.42 21.40
CA ARG A 19 0.45 0.25 22.06
C ARG A 19 1.64 0.35 21.13
N GLY A 20 1.48 0.08 19.83
CA GLY A 20 2.55 0.17 18.84
C GLY A 20 2.85 1.63 18.44
N PRO A 21 3.86 1.82 17.58
CA PRO A 21 4.70 0.79 16.98
C PRO A 21 5.66 0.12 17.97
N PHE A 22 6.19 -1.04 17.59
CA PHE A 22 7.13 -1.84 18.39
C PHE A 22 8.54 -1.85 17.79
N GLY A 23 9.46 -2.58 18.42
CA GLY A 23 10.83 -2.72 17.96
C GLY A 23 11.55 -1.37 17.84
N LEU A 24 12.34 -1.21 16.79
CA LEU A 24 13.09 0.03 16.54
C LEU A 24 12.19 1.24 16.23
N PHE A 25 10.94 1.01 15.80
CA PHE A 25 9.96 2.08 15.58
C PHE A 25 9.36 2.65 16.88
N ALA A 26 9.52 1.97 18.02
CA ALA A 26 8.93 2.40 19.30
C ALA A 26 9.54 3.68 19.87
N ASN A 27 10.84 3.92 19.57
CA ASN A 27 11.60 5.04 20.12
C ASN A 27 12.44 5.70 19.04
N THR A 28 11.78 6.29 18.04
CA THR A 28 12.45 6.99 16.96
C THR A 28 12.70 8.45 17.30
N SER A 29 13.61 9.06 16.55
CA SER A 29 13.86 10.51 16.56
C SER A 29 14.10 10.96 15.12
N PRO A 30 13.66 12.17 14.75
CA PRO A 30 13.85 12.66 13.39
C PRO A 30 15.30 12.59 12.93
N VAL A 31 15.53 11.95 11.78
CA VAL A 31 16.85 11.94 11.15
C VAL A 31 17.14 13.29 10.55
N SER A 32 18.15 13.98 11.07
CA SER A 32 18.60 15.27 10.51
C SER A 32 19.21 15.04 9.15
N GLN A 33 18.54 15.49 8.10
CA GLN A 33 19.08 15.46 6.74
C GLN A 33 19.93 16.72 6.49
N THR A 34 21.20 16.54 6.21
CA THR A 34 22.14 17.65 5.94
C THR A 34 22.24 18.02 4.45
N ILE A 35 21.59 17.24 3.59
CA ILE A 35 21.63 17.38 2.14
C ILE A 35 20.29 17.87 1.60
N GLN A 36 20.32 18.50 0.43
CA GLN A 36 19.08 18.87 -0.27
C GLN A 36 18.49 17.65 -1.00
N PRO A 37 17.16 17.51 -0.99
CA PRO A 37 16.49 16.44 -1.74
C PRO A 37 16.71 16.61 -3.25
N LYS A 38 17.08 15.52 -3.94
CA LYS A 38 17.39 15.50 -5.38
C LYS A 38 16.30 14.82 -6.22
N HIS A 39 15.42 14.06 -5.59
CA HIS A 39 14.35 13.34 -6.26
C HIS A 39 13.02 14.06 -6.06
N HIS A 40 12.01 13.66 -6.84
CA HIS A 40 10.66 14.22 -6.72
C HIS A 40 9.62 13.09 -6.73
N PHE A 41 8.59 13.29 -5.95
CA PHE A 41 7.38 12.49 -5.98
C PHE A 41 6.17 13.39 -6.19
N LEU A 42 5.53 13.29 -7.36
CA LEU A 42 4.34 14.09 -7.73
C LEU A 42 4.50 15.61 -7.46
N GLY A 43 5.65 16.14 -7.84
CA GLY A 43 5.99 17.56 -7.67
C GLY A 43 6.64 17.93 -6.33
N HIS A 44 6.66 17.03 -5.35
CA HIS A 44 7.26 17.26 -4.04
C HIS A 44 8.69 16.70 -3.98
N PRO A 45 9.66 17.46 -3.44
CA PRO A 45 11.03 16.98 -3.30
C PRO A 45 11.13 15.88 -2.23
N VAL A 46 11.93 14.82 -2.50
CA VAL A 46 12.24 13.73 -1.58
C VAL A 46 13.70 13.36 -1.64
N PHE A 47 14.28 12.86 -0.54
CA PHE A 47 15.70 12.46 -0.50
C PHE A 47 15.92 11.15 -1.25
N ALA A 48 15.02 10.19 -1.12
CA ALA A 48 14.98 8.98 -1.93
C ALA A 48 13.56 8.70 -2.44
N PRO A 49 13.39 8.16 -3.64
CA PRO A 49 12.08 7.75 -4.15
C PRO A 49 11.67 6.41 -3.54
N PHE A 50 11.63 6.35 -2.20
CA PHE A 50 11.36 5.14 -1.43
C PHE A 50 10.42 5.39 -0.24
N GLY A 51 9.53 4.43 0.03
CA GLY A 51 8.54 4.57 1.09
C GLY A 51 7.92 3.27 1.58
N ILE A 52 6.89 3.41 2.41
CA ILE A 52 6.06 2.31 2.91
C ILE A 52 4.63 2.47 2.37
N PRO A 53 4.08 1.46 1.65
CA PRO A 53 2.74 1.55 1.07
C PRO A 53 1.65 1.45 2.14
N ALA A 54 0.41 1.80 1.78
CA ALA A 54 -0.74 1.61 2.64
C ALA A 54 -0.87 0.16 3.10
N GLY A 55 -0.98 -0.03 4.40
CA GLY A 55 -1.11 -1.35 5.04
C GLY A 55 -0.57 -1.33 6.46
N PRO A 56 0.75 -1.40 6.68
CA PRO A 56 1.33 -1.57 8.00
C PRO A 56 1.38 -0.31 8.87
N LEU A 57 1.31 0.89 8.29
CA LEU A 57 1.32 2.15 9.03
C LEU A 57 -0.10 2.52 9.48
N ILE A 58 -0.55 1.92 10.57
CA ILE A 58 -1.97 1.85 10.96
C ILE A 58 -2.53 3.11 11.61
N ASN A 59 -1.68 4.04 12.04
CA ASN A 59 -2.03 5.37 12.58
C ASN A 59 -0.83 6.32 12.53
N GLY A 60 -1.00 7.53 13.02
CA GLY A 60 0.01 8.59 12.98
C GLY A 60 1.31 8.24 13.69
N LYS A 61 1.26 7.47 14.80
CA LYS A 61 2.48 7.04 15.50
C LYS A 61 3.39 6.21 14.59
N TYR A 62 2.80 5.29 13.81
CA TYR A 62 3.54 4.46 12.86
C TYR A 62 4.09 5.26 11.69
N VAL A 63 3.31 6.23 11.19
CA VAL A 63 3.76 7.09 10.09
C VAL A 63 4.89 8.00 10.54
N ASN A 64 4.78 8.62 11.73
CA ASN A 64 5.85 9.46 12.29
C ASN A 64 7.14 8.65 12.49
N ALA A 65 7.02 7.43 13.03
CA ALA A 65 8.17 6.54 13.18
C ALA A 65 8.82 6.18 11.82
N ALA A 66 8.01 5.93 10.78
CA ALA A 66 8.53 5.69 9.44
C ALA A 66 9.29 6.91 8.88
N LEU A 67 8.75 8.12 9.08
CA LEU A 67 9.42 9.37 8.70
C LEU A 67 10.76 9.54 9.43
N ASP A 68 10.77 9.27 10.73
CA ASP A 68 11.96 9.32 11.58
C ASP A 68 13.03 8.30 11.17
N MET A 69 12.61 7.11 10.75
CA MET A 69 13.50 6.06 10.23
C MET A 69 13.98 6.32 8.79
N GLY A 70 13.51 7.43 8.18
CA GLY A 70 13.99 7.88 6.87
C GLY A 70 13.22 7.34 5.66
N PHE A 71 12.03 6.77 5.85
CA PHE A 71 11.12 6.50 4.73
C PHE A 71 10.48 7.82 4.28
N ASP A 72 10.84 8.30 3.10
CA ASP A 72 10.45 9.64 2.64
C ASP A 72 9.00 9.71 2.14
N ILE A 73 8.41 8.55 1.79
CA ILE A 73 7.06 8.48 1.21
C ILE A 73 6.22 7.43 1.97
N PRO A 74 5.85 7.67 3.23
CA PRO A 74 4.94 6.79 3.95
C PRO A 74 3.49 7.03 3.54
N VAL A 75 2.73 5.93 3.37
CA VAL A 75 1.30 5.98 3.09
C VAL A 75 0.53 5.64 4.36
N TYR A 76 -0.25 6.59 4.87
CA TYR A 76 -1.17 6.36 5.99
C TYR A 76 -2.16 5.25 5.62
N LYS A 77 -2.42 4.34 6.56
CA LYS A 77 -3.35 3.21 6.37
C LYS A 77 -4.65 3.64 5.72
N THR A 78 -5.06 2.91 4.70
CA THR A 78 -6.34 3.12 4.02
C THR A 78 -7.48 3.25 5.02
N VAL A 79 -8.21 4.38 4.96
CA VAL A 79 -9.36 4.71 5.81
C VAL A 79 -10.66 4.60 5.04
N ARG A 80 -11.78 4.70 5.77
CA ARG A 80 -13.14 4.72 5.22
C ARG A 80 -13.91 5.93 5.72
N THR A 81 -15.02 6.22 5.07
CA THR A 81 -15.94 7.32 5.41
C THR A 81 -16.74 7.11 6.71
N LYS A 82 -16.63 5.93 7.30
CA LYS A 82 -17.24 5.56 8.58
C LYS A 82 -16.41 4.51 9.30
N LYS A 83 -16.66 4.34 10.59
CA LYS A 83 -16.05 3.28 11.38
C LYS A 83 -16.30 1.91 10.75
N TYR A 84 -15.24 1.10 10.66
CA TYR A 84 -15.30 -0.25 10.11
C TYR A 84 -14.45 -1.20 10.95
N ALA A 85 -15.03 -2.32 11.36
CA ALA A 85 -14.36 -3.24 12.25
C ALA A 85 -13.24 -4.02 11.54
N CYS A 86 -12.19 -4.34 12.29
CA CYS A 86 -11.18 -5.28 11.85
C CYS A 86 -11.75 -6.69 11.84
N HIS A 87 -11.31 -7.51 10.89
CA HIS A 87 -11.58 -8.95 10.91
C HIS A 87 -11.03 -9.59 12.20
N PRO A 88 -11.58 -10.76 12.63
CA PRO A 88 -11.07 -11.49 13.80
C PRO A 88 -9.56 -11.79 13.67
N TRP A 89 -8.85 -11.72 14.80
CA TRP A 89 -7.45 -12.13 14.91
C TRP A 89 -7.32 -13.66 14.80
N PRO A 90 -6.23 -14.20 14.19
CA PRO A 90 -5.06 -13.50 13.65
C PRO A 90 -5.34 -12.81 12.32
N ASN A 91 -4.63 -11.70 12.08
CA ASN A 91 -4.76 -10.91 10.86
C ASN A 91 -3.54 -11.04 9.93
N VAL A 92 -2.39 -11.45 10.46
CA VAL A 92 -1.13 -11.67 9.74
C VAL A 92 -0.59 -13.03 10.15
N LEU A 93 -0.20 -13.85 9.17
CA LEU A 93 0.49 -15.12 9.38
C LEU A 93 1.62 -15.25 8.35
N ALA A 94 2.72 -15.88 8.74
CA ALA A 94 3.76 -16.25 7.79
C ALA A 94 3.25 -17.36 6.85
N VAL A 95 3.70 -17.34 5.61
CA VAL A 95 3.45 -18.41 4.63
C VAL A 95 4.75 -18.82 3.96
N LYS A 96 5.00 -20.11 3.90
CA LYS A 96 6.21 -20.63 3.26
C LYS A 96 5.99 -20.79 1.78
N VAL A 97 6.73 -20.02 0.99
CA VAL A 97 6.71 -20.09 -0.47
C VAL A 97 8.12 -20.32 -0.97
N THR A 98 8.33 -21.36 -1.75
CA THR A 98 9.60 -21.61 -2.42
C THR A 98 9.60 -20.91 -3.77
N GLY A 99 10.46 -19.88 -3.91
CA GLY A 99 10.53 -19.07 -5.13
C GLY A 99 9.31 -18.14 -5.31
N ASP A 100 8.89 -17.98 -6.54
CA ASP A 100 7.81 -17.09 -6.94
C ASP A 100 6.43 -17.69 -6.65
N LEU A 101 5.55 -16.89 -6.06
CA LEU A 101 4.16 -17.31 -5.82
C LEU A 101 3.39 -17.29 -7.14
N ALA A 102 3.03 -18.49 -7.63
CA ALA A 102 2.07 -18.59 -8.71
C ALA A 102 0.65 -18.23 -8.20
N PRO A 103 -0.15 -17.50 -8.98
CA PRO A 103 -1.55 -17.23 -8.64
C PRO A 103 -2.36 -18.52 -8.40
N ASP A 104 -3.38 -18.42 -7.54
CA ASP A 104 -4.33 -19.49 -7.23
C ASP A 104 -3.71 -20.73 -6.52
N ARG A 105 -2.59 -20.56 -5.84
CA ARG A 105 -1.96 -21.59 -5.00
C ARG A 105 -2.69 -21.73 -3.66
N THR A 106 -2.58 -22.93 -3.09
CA THR A 106 -2.88 -23.20 -1.69
C THR A 106 -1.58 -23.18 -0.90
N LEU A 107 -1.55 -22.44 0.21
CA LEU A 107 -0.39 -22.27 1.08
C LEU A 107 -0.75 -22.68 2.50
N VAL A 108 0.24 -23.16 3.25
CA VAL A 108 0.11 -23.43 4.67
C VAL A 108 0.66 -22.25 5.47
N ALA A 109 -0.18 -21.72 6.35
CA ALA A 109 0.21 -20.67 7.27
C ALA A 109 1.01 -21.25 8.45
N ASN A 110 1.94 -20.45 8.96
CA ASN A 110 2.75 -20.78 10.13
C ASN A 110 3.16 -19.48 10.87
N GLU A 111 3.99 -19.64 11.91
CA GLU A 111 4.53 -18.52 12.71
C GLU A 111 6.05 -18.34 12.50
N ASP A 112 6.61 -18.88 11.43
CA ASP A 112 8.03 -18.71 11.08
C ASP A 112 8.21 -17.49 10.16
N TYR A 113 8.58 -16.37 10.76
CA TYR A 113 8.82 -15.09 10.08
C TYR A 113 10.29 -14.92 9.62
N SER A 114 11.00 -16.04 9.39
CA SER A 114 12.37 -16.00 8.86
C SER A 114 12.43 -15.70 7.36
N GLU A 115 13.56 -15.14 6.91
CA GLU A 115 13.79 -14.87 5.49
C GLU A 115 14.03 -16.15 4.65
N PRO A 116 13.60 -16.20 3.39
CA PRO A 116 12.90 -15.15 2.64
C PRO A 116 11.43 -15.03 3.03
N LEU A 117 11.08 -13.87 3.61
CA LEU A 117 9.80 -13.65 4.28
C LEU A 117 8.65 -13.39 3.29
N SER A 118 7.60 -14.17 3.44
CA SER A 118 6.28 -13.90 2.87
C SER A 118 5.21 -14.07 3.93
N ILE A 119 4.22 -13.19 3.90
CA ILE A 119 3.09 -13.22 4.83
C ILE A 119 1.77 -13.16 4.08
N THR A 120 0.73 -13.72 4.67
CA THR A 120 -0.65 -13.41 4.31
C THR A 120 -1.23 -12.40 5.29
N ASN A 121 -2.15 -11.56 4.84
CA ASN A 121 -2.83 -10.62 5.70
C ASN A 121 -4.32 -10.48 5.34
N SER A 122 -5.15 -10.31 6.36
CA SER A 122 -6.58 -10.09 6.18
C SER A 122 -7.13 -9.26 7.34
N PHE A 123 -7.27 -7.96 7.11
CA PHE A 123 -7.77 -7.00 8.10
C PHE A 123 -9.20 -6.54 7.83
N GLY A 124 -9.67 -6.61 6.58
CA GLY A 124 -10.96 -6.06 6.17
C GLY A 124 -10.94 -4.54 5.96
N VAL A 125 -9.77 -3.92 5.92
CA VAL A 125 -9.59 -2.46 5.87
C VAL A 125 -10.37 -1.76 6.99
N PRO A 126 -9.99 -2.03 8.25
CA PRO A 126 -10.59 -1.38 9.42
C PRO A 126 -10.33 0.12 9.39
N SER A 127 -11.29 0.87 9.88
CA SER A 127 -11.21 2.33 10.00
C SER A 127 -11.87 2.79 11.30
N TYR A 128 -11.26 3.75 11.97
CA TYR A 128 -11.93 4.57 12.96
C TYR A 128 -12.87 5.57 12.27
N ASP A 129 -13.68 6.28 13.05
CA ASP A 129 -14.53 7.34 12.53
C ASP A 129 -13.69 8.47 11.91
N PRO A 130 -14.20 9.18 10.90
CA PRO A 130 -13.47 10.26 10.24
C PRO A 130 -12.96 11.34 11.20
N GLU A 131 -13.71 11.69 12.22
CA GLU A 131 -13.29 12.68 13.23
C GLU A 131 -11.95 12.30 13.90
N PHE A 132 -11.72 11.00 14.11
CA PHE A 132 -10.45 10.50 14.67
C PHE A 132 -9.34 10.55 13.63
N TRP A 133 -9.49 9.85 12.51
CA TRP A 133 -8.39 9.66 11.56
C TRP A 133 -8.04 10.93 10.77
N GLN A 134 -9.00 11.85 10.56
CA GLN A 134 -8.70 13.15 9.94
C GLN A 134 -7.75 13.97 10.82
N ARG A 135 -8.01 14.04 12.13
CA ARG A 135 -7.12 14.74 13.06
C ARG A 135 -5.73 14.07 13.10
N ASP A 136 -5.68 12.74 13.26
CA ASP A 136 -4.44 11.99 13.32
C ASP A 136 -3.62 12.13 12.02
N MET A 137 -4.28 12.07 10.84
CA MET A 137 -3.64 12.27 9.53
C MET A 137 -3.16 13.71 9.33
N ALA A 138 -3.92 14.72 9.79
CA ALA A 138 -3.50 16.11 9.72
C ALA A 138 -2.29 16.40 10.61
N GLU A 139 -2.23 15.80 11.80
CA GLU A 139 -1.06 15.89 12.69
C GLU A 139 0.19 15.30 12.04
N VAL A 140 0.06 14.18 11.34
CA VAL A 140 1.16 13.55 10.58
C VAL A 140 1.58 14.41 9.39
N ALA A 141 0.63 14.98 8.65
CA ALA A 141 0.95 15.86 7.52
C ALA A 141 1.75 17.09 7.97
N ALA A 142 1.44 17.60 9.17
CA ALA A 142 2.18 18.71 9.79
C ALA A 142 3.53 18.29 10.40
N TYR A 143 3.70 17.01 10.75
CA TYR A 143 4.95 16.48 11.32
C TYR A 143 6.04 16.29 10.27
N ALA A 144 5.66 15.92 9.03
CA ALA A 144 6.58 15.65 7.94
C ALA A 144 7.53 16.84 7.69
N GLN A 145 8.81 16.54 7.53
CA GLN A 145 9.86 17.52 7.29
C GLN A 145 10.06 17.76 5.78
N PRO A 146 10.69 18.88 5.37
CA PRO A 146 11.08 19.08 3.98
C PRO A 146 11.86 17.88 3.43
N GLY A 147 11.45 17.35 2.28
CA GLY A 147 12.00 16.12 1.70
C GLY A 147 11.25 14.85 2.08
N GLN A 148 10.12 14.98 2.77
CA GLN A 148 9.21 13.89 3.13
C GLN A 148 7.80 14.18 2.65
N VAL A 149 7.07 13.16 2.18
CA VAL A 149 5.74 13.29 1.57
C VAL A 149 4.79 12.24 2.13
N VAL A 150 3.88 12.65 3.00
CA VAL A 150 2.83 11.76 3.52
C VAL A 150 1.73 11.60 2.48
N VAL A 151 1.34 10.35 2.23
CA VAL A 151 0.20 10.01 1.35
C VAL A 151 -0.98 9.59 2.21
N GLY A 152 -2.14 10.19 2.02
CA GLY A 152 -3.39 9.76 2.65
C GLY A 152 -4.11 8.74 1.78
N SER A 153 -4.30 7.51 2.28
CA SER A 153 -4.98 6.46 1.52
C SER A 153 -6.40 6.22 2.02
N PHE A 154 -7.34 6.03 1.09
CA PHE A 154 -8.73 5.71 1.41
C PHE A 154 -9.35 4.72 0.42
N GLN A 155 -10.52 4.19 0.77
CA GLN A 155 -11.38 3.45 -0.16
C GLN A 155 -12.86 3.69 0.15
N GLY A 156 -13.71 3.55 -0.87
CA GLY A 156 -15.15 3.53 -0.68
C GLY A 156 -15.63 2.23 -0.05
N THR A 157 -16.82 2.27 0.51
CA THR A 157 -17.54 1.12 1.05
C THR A 157 -18.77 0.88 0.19
N LEU A 158 -18.92 -0.35 -0.30
CA LEU A 158 -20.12 -0.73 -1.05
C LEU A 158 -21.35 -0.57 -0.14
N PRO A 159 -22.37 0.20 -0.56
CA PRO A 159 -23.55 0.39 0.25
C PRO A 159 -24.41 -0.88 0.26
N GLU A 160 -25.15 -1.12 1.33
CA GLU A 160 -26.03 -2.29 1.49
C GLU A 160 -27.07 -2.43 0.36
N ASN A 161 -27.53 -1.30 -0.17
CA ASN A 161 -28.48 -1.27 -1.29
C ASN A 161 -27.84 -1.59 -2.65
N GLY A 162 -26.50 -1.75 -2.72
CA GLY A 162 -25.76 -2.06 -3.94
C GLY A 162 -25.79 -0.99 -5.03
N ARG A 163 -26.31 0.24 -4.75
CA ARG A 163 -26.43 1.30 -5.75
C ARG A 163 -25.07 1.87 -6.13
N VAL A 164 -24.71 1.79 -7.42
CA VAL A 164 -23.43 2.29 -7.93
C VAL A 164 -23.26 3.80 -7.69
N ALA A 165 -24.34 4.58 -7.77
CA ALA A 165 -24.27 6.02 -7.53
C ALA A 165 -23.86 6.33 -6.08
N ASP A 166 -24.44 5.61 -5.11
CA ASP A 166 -24.12 5.79 -3.69
C ASP A 166 -22.70 5.34 -3.38
N TYR A 167 -22.22 4.28 -4.07
CA TYR A 167 -20.82 3.84 -3.97
C TYR A 167 -19.84 4.88 -4.49
N ILE A 168 -20.12 5.50 -5.64
CA ILE A 168 -19.30 6.60 -6.16
C ILE A 168 -19.30 7.80 -5.20
N GLN A 169 -20.47 8.14 -4.63
CA GLN A 169 -20.56 9.24 -3.66
C GLN A 169 -19.76 8.97 -2.39
N ASP A 170 -19.67 7.71 -1.95
CA ASP A 170 -18.83 7.34 -0.81
C ASP A 170 -17.33 7.53 -1.11
N PHE A 171 -16.87 7.25 -2.34
CA PHE A 171 -15.51 7.59 -2.78
C PHE A 171 -15.27 9.11 -2.81
N VAL A 172 -16.22 9.89 -3.32
CA VAL A 172 -16.12 11.36 -3.35
C VAL A 172 -16.04 11.93 -1.93
N LEU A 173 -16.87 11.43 -1.02
CA LEU A 173 -16.82 11.82 0.39
C LEU A 173 -15.45 11.44 1.02
N GLY A 174 -14.96 10.23 0.79
CA GLY A 174 -13.65 9.80 1.29
C GLY A 174 -12.51 10.68 0.78
N ALA A 175 -12.53 11.03 -0.51
CA ALA A 175 -11.55 11.92 -1.12
C ALA A 175 -11.57 13.32 -0.51
N ARG A 176 -12.76 13.89 -0.27
CA ARG A 176 -12.94 15.18 0.41
C ARG A 176 -12.36 15.14 1.81
N LEU A 177 -12.75 14.15 2.61
CA LEU A 177 -12.30 14.02 3.99
C LEU A 177 -10.77 13.86 4.10
N VAL A 178 -10.13 13.10 3.18
CA VAL A 178 -8.68 13.00 3.15
C VAL A 178 -8.03 14.30 2.70
N LYS A 179 -8.58 14.98 1.67
CA LYS A 179 -8.09 16.29 1.23
C LYS A 179 -8.08 17.32 2.37
N GLU A 180 -9.12 17.34 3.20
CA GLU A 180 -9.26 18.25 4.34
C GLU A 180 -8.17 18.10 5.39
N THR A 181 -7.48 16.95 5.44
CA THR A 181 -6.34 16.74 6.36
C THR A 181 -5.07 17.48 5.95
N GLY A 182 -5.01 17.99 4.72
CA GLY A 182 -3.85 18.71 4.20
C GLY A 182 -2.70 17.81 3.73
N VAL A 183 -2.89 16.50 3.60
CA VAL A 183 -1.87 15.63 2.97
C VAL A 183 -1.59 16.08 1.54
N PRO A 184 -0.31 16.10 1.11
CA PRO A 184 0.06 16.59 -0.21
C PRO A 184 -0.31 15.65 -1.37
N VAL A 185 -0.55 14.38 -1.08
CA VAL A 185 -0.89 13.34 -2.07
C VAL A 185 -1.98 12.44 -1.52
N ILE A 186 -2.93 12.07 -2.36
CA ILE A 186 -4.04 11.18 -2.02
C ILE A 186 -3.90 9.86 -2.79
N GLU A 187 -4.06 8.73 -2.10
CA GLU A 187 -4.16 7.42 -2.73
C GLU A 187 -5.57 6.86 -2.56
N VAL A 188 -6.16 6.34 -3.65
CA VAL A 188 -7.40 5.56 -3.60
C VAL A 188 -7.14 4.08 -3.85
N ASN A 189 -7.63 3.22 -2.97
CA ASN A 189 -7.49 1.77 -3.12
C ASN A 189 -8.63 1.21 -3.99
N LEU A 190 -8.29 0.77 -5.21
CA LEU A 190 -9.22 0.13 -6.14
C LEU A 190 -9.08 -1.41 -6.17
N SER A 191 -8.24 -1.97 -5.31
CA SER A 191 -7.87 -3.40 -5.32
C SER A 191 -8.16 -4.10 -3.99
N CYS A 192 -9.23 -3.69 -3.28
CA CYS A 192 -9.63 -4.33 -2.05
C CYS A 192 -10.37 -5.64 -2.34
N PRO A 193 -9.88 -6.80 -1.86
CA PRO A 193 -10.54 -8.08 -2.07
C PRO A 193 -11.82 -8.28 -1.24
N ASN A 194 -12.18 -7.33 -0.39
CA ASN A 194 -13.34 -7.44 0.50
C ASN A 194 -14.71 -7.32 -0.20
N GLU A 195 -14.70 -7.03 -1.51
CA GLU A 195 -15.92 -7.06 -2.35
C GLU A 195 -16.05 -8.39 -3.14
N GLY A 196 -15.27 -9.41 -2.72
CA GLY A 196 -15.13 -10.68 -3.41
C GLY A 196 -13.98 -10.65 -4.43
N THR A 197 -13.16 -11.71 -4.45
CA THR A 197 -11.95 -11.80 -5.29
C THR A 197 -12.21 -11.73 -6.78
N ALA A 198 -13.44 -11.95 -7.23
CA ALA A 198 -13.86 -11.86 -8.64
C ALA A 198 -14.20 -10.42 -9.07
N ASN A 199 -14.38 -9.49 -8.13
CA ASN A 199 -14.96 -8.17 -8.38
C ASN A 199 -14.13 -7.01 -7.82
N LEU A 200 -12.78 -7.10 -7.91
CA LEU A 200 -11.95 -5.94 -7.58
C LEU A 200 -12.32 -4.77 -8.49
N LEU A 201 -12.50 -3.61 -7.89
CA LEU A 201 -12.93 -2.41 -8.64
C LEU A 201 -11.98 -2.10 -9.81
N CYS A 202 -10.67 -2.28 -9.64
CA CYS A 202 -9.70 -2.06 -10.71
C CYS A 202 -9.90 -2.98 -11.94
N PHE A 203 -10.69 -4.06 -11.86
CA PHE A 203 -11.03 -4.89 -13.02
C PHE A 203 -12.35 -4.50 -13.70
N ASP A 204 -13.13 -3.60 -13.08
CA ASP A 204 -14.30 -2.95 -13.69
C ASP A 204 -13.87 -1.58 -14.23
N ILE A 205 -13.43 -1.55 -15.48
CA ILE A 205 -12.83 -0.37 -16.12
C ILE A 205 -13.81 0.79 -16.14
N ALA A 206 -15.07 0.55 -16.52
CA ALA A 206 -16.08 1.59 -16.63
C ALA A 206 -16.40 2.22 -15.27
N ARG A 207 -16.49 1.39 -14.22
CA ARG A 207 -16.73 1.87 -12.85
C ARG A 207 -15.51 2.58 -12.30
N SER A 208 -14.31 2.03 -12.50
CA SER A 208 -13.04 2.67 -12.10
C SER A 208 -12.90 4.06 -12.70
N ARG A 209 -13.16 4.23 -13.99
CA ARG A 209 -13.12 5.53 -14.65
C ARG A 209 -14.07 6.53 -13.97
N ARG A 210 -15.34 6.15 -13.78
CA ARG A 210 -16.33 7.03 -13.13
C ARG A 210 -15.94 7.42 -11.72
N VAL A 211 -15.38 6.48 -10.93
CA VAL A 211 -14.90 6.74 -9.58
C VAL A 211 -13.73 7.72 -9.61
N VAL A 212 -12.73 7.49 -10.45
CA VAL A 212 -11.53 8.31 -10.55
C VAL A 212 -11.84 9.72 -11.04
N GLU A 213 -12.70 9.86 -12.08
CA GLU A 213 -13.17 11.16 -12.57
C GLU A 213 -13.87 11.95 -11.45
N ALA A 214 -14.81 11.31 -10.73
CA ALA A 214 -15.54 11.96 -9.64
C ALA A 214 -14.62 12.36 -8.46
N ILE A 215 -13.61 11.54 -8.14
CA ILE A 215 -12.59 11.89 -7.15
C ILE A 215 -11.78 13.11 -7.61
N LYS A 216 -11.30 13.13 -8.87
CA LYS A 216 -10.50 14.26 -9.40
C LYS A 216 -11.28 15.55 -9.43
N ASP A 217 -12.57 15.50 -9.77
CA ASP A 217 -13.46 16.66 -9.72
C ASP A 217 -13.54 17.24 -8.29
N GLU A 218 -13.60 16.38 -7.25
CA GLU A 218 -13.65 16.79 -5.86
C GLU A 218 -12.32 17.33 -5.33
N ILE A 219 -11.21 16.63 -5.61
CA ILE A 219 -9.92 17.02 -5.03
C ILE A 219 -9.18 18.10 -5.83
N GLY A 220 -9.54 18.30 -7.09
CA GLY A 220 -8.96 19.31 -7.97
C GLY A 220 -7.48 19.06 -8.28
N SER A 221 -6.61 20.00 -7.92
CA SER A 221 -5.17 19.92 -8.23
C SER A 221 -4.35 19.00 -7.31
N VAL A 222 -4.95 18.44 -6.25
CA VAL A 222 -4.24 17.50 -5.37
C VAL A 222 -3.89 16.24 -6.17
N PRO A 223 -2.64 15.78 -6.16
CA PRO A 223 -2.24 14.57 -6.88
C PRO A 223 -2.98 13.34 -6.39
N LEU A 224 -3.47 12.52 -7.34
CA LEU A 224 -4.21 11.27 -7.11
C LEU A 224 -3.39 10.08 -7.55
N VAL A 225 -3.10 9.17 -6.63
CA VAL A 225 -2.53 7.85 -6.89
C VAL A 225 -3.64 6.80 -6.79
N ILE A 226 -3.69 5.84 -7.73
CA ILE A 226 -4.55 4.67 -7.60
C ILE A 226 -3.73 3.44 -7.20
N LYS A 227 -4.22 2.68 -6.21
CA LYS A 227 -3.66 1.38 -5.85
C LYS A 227 -4.41 0.29 -6.59
N MET A 228 -3.68 -0.56 -7.32
CA MET A 228 -4.26 -1.60 -8.15
C MET A 228 -3.66 -2.98 -7.91
N ALA A 229 -4.39 -4.02 -8.34
CA ALA A 229 -3.96 -5.41 -8.27
C ALA A 229 -3.02 -5.78 -9.43
N PHE A 230 -2.48 -7.00 -9.37
CA PHE A 230 -1.73 -7.59 -10.47
C PHE A 230 -2.66 -7.92 -11.65
N TYR A 231 -2.34 -7.42 -12.83
CA TYR A 231 -3.03 -7.74 -14.07
C TYR A 231 -2.31 -8.88 -14.80
N LYS A 232 -2.98 -10.04 -14.89
CA LYS A 232 -2.50 -11.18 -15.72
C LYS A 232 -2.63 -10.86 -17.22
N ASP A 233 -3.77 -10.28 -17.59
CA ASP A 233 -4.12 -9.93 -18.97
C ASP A 233 -3.63 -8.52 -19.31
N GLU A 234 -2.65 -8.45 -20.19
CA GLU A 234 -2.00 -7.20 -20.57
C GLU A 234 -2.90 -6.32 -21.44
N LYS A 235 -3.77 -6.92 -22.28
CA LYS A 235 -4.73 -6.14 -23.08
C LYS A 235 -5.74 -5.42 -22.19
N LYS A 236 -6.21 -6.09 -21.14
CA LYS A 236 -7.08 -5.44 -20.14
C LYS A 236 -6.37 -4.34 -19.38
N LEU A 237 -5.08 -4.49 -19.11
CA LEU A 237 -4.28 -3.43 -18.51
C LEU A 237 -4.14 -2.23 -19.47
N GLU A 238 -3.90 -2.47 -20.75
CA GLU A 238 -3.84 -1.41 -21.77
C GLU A 238 -5.18 -0.67 -21.89
N GLU A 239 -6.29 -1.41 -21.92
CA GLU A 239 -7.65 -0.83 -21.93
C GLU A 239 -7.89 0.02 -20.66
N PHE A 240 -7.56 -0.50 -19.49
CA PHE A 240 -7.68 0.23 -18.22
C PHE A 240 -6.87 1.54 -18.25
N LEU A 241 -5.61 1.48 -18.68
CA LEU A 241 -4.75 2.66 -18.73
C LEU A 241 -5.21 3.66 -19.80
N GLY A 242 -5.78 3.18 -20.92
CA GLY A 242 -6.38 4.04 -21.95
C GLY A 242 -7.53 4.90 -21.39
N GLU A 243 -8.32 4.34 -20.47
CA GLU A 243 -9.49 5.00 -19.88
C GLU A 243 -9.16 5.81 -18.62
N VAL A 244 -8.23 5.33 -17.78
CA VAL A 244 -7.99 5.89 -16.43
C VAL A 244 -6.68 6.66 -16.35
N GLY A 245 -5.65 6.24 -17.09
CA GLY A 245 -4.28 6.71 -16.92
C GLY A 245 -4.07 8.20 -17.19
N LYS A 246 -4.96 8.85 -17.95
CA LYS A 246 -4.91 10.32 -18.20
C LYS A 246 -5.45 11.15 -17.03
N THR A 247 -6.24 10.54 -16.16
CA THR A 247 -6.93 11.23 -15.06
C THR A 247 -6.17 11.17 -13.77
N VAL A 248 -5.26 10.18 -13.61
CA VAL A 248 -4.49 9.96 -12.40
C VAL A 248 -3.08 10.51 -12.53
N ASP A 249 -2.51 10.92 -11.40
CA ASP A 249 -1.14 11.44 -11.32
C ASP A 249 -0.14 10.31 -11.00
N GLY A 250 -0.61 9.19 -10.44
CA GLY A 250 0.23 8.04 -10.14
C GLY A 250 -0.53 6.71 -10.07
N ILE A 251 0.21 5.62 -10.28
CA ILE A 251 -0.30 4.24 -10.18
C ILE A 251 0.63 3.43 -9.29
N ALA A 252 0.11 2.91 -8.18
CA ALA A 252 0.80 2.04 -7.26
C ALA A 252 0.41 0.57 -7.50
N ALA A 253 1.34 -0.26 -7.88
CA ALA A 253 1.14 -1.68 -8.14
C ALA A 253 2.34 -2.50 -7.63
N ILE A 254 2.05 -3.60 -6.98
CA ILE A 254 0.77 -4.30 -6.81
C ILE A 254 0.27 -4.18 -5.36
N ASN A 255 -1.01 -4.57 -5.11
CA ASN A 255 -1.48 -4.80 -3.76
C ASN A 255 -0.92 -6.16 -3.26
N THR A 256 -1.65 -7.24 -3.39
CA THR A 256 -1.27 -8.59 -2.97
C THR A 256 -1.64 -9.61 -4.06
N ILE A 257 -1.11 -10.83 -3.97
CA ILE A 257 -1.57 -11.96 -4.79
C ILE A 257 -2.45 -12.85 -3.90
N SER A 258 -3.67 -13.15 -4.35
CA SER A 258 -4.61 -13.99 -3.62
C SER A 258 -4.19 -15.46 -3.66
N ALA A 259 -4.18 -16.10 -2.50
CA ALA A 259 -3.96 -17.54 -2.34
C ALA A 259 -4.98 -18.12 -1.35
N GLU A 260 -5.22 -19.42 -1.43
CA GLU A 260 -5.92 -20.17 -0.39
C GLU A 260 -4.97 -20.44 0.77
N ILE A 261 -5.40 -20.09 2.00
CA ILE A 261 -4.54 -20.18 3.19
C ILE A 261 -5.12 -21.17 4.19
N LEU A 262 -4.42 -22.29 4.36
CA LEU A 262 -4.78 -23.35 5.29
C LEU A 262 -3.83 -23.36 6.49
N ASP A 263 -4.27 -23.92 7.60
CA ASP A 263 -3.43 -24.30 8.72
C ASP A 263 -2.78 -25.70 8.47
N GLU A 264 -2.01 -26.19 9.42
CA GLU A 264 -1.34 -27.49 9.35
C GLU A 264 -2.33 -28.67 9.32
N ASP A 265 -3.56 -28.49 9.81
CA ASP A 265 -4.62 -29.48 9.76
C ASP A 265 -5.42 -29.44 8.44
N GLY A 266 -5.08 -28.57 7.51
CA GLY A 266 -5.78 -28.37 6.25
C GLY A 266 -7.11 -27.62 6.37
N LYS A 267 -7.31 -26.87 7.46
CA LYS A 267 -8.48 -26.02 7.67
C LYS A 267 -8.14 -24.56 7.32
N GLN A 268 -9.15 -23.72 7.16
CA GLN A 268 -8.98 -22.28 6.97
C GLN A 268 -8.14 -21.68 8.10
N ALA A 269 -6.99 -21.06 7.78
CA ALA A 269 -6.05 -20.53 8.77
C ALA A 269 -6.53 -19.21 9.39
N LEU A 270 -7.16 -18.33 8.58
CA LEU A 270 -7.64 -17.02 9.06
C LEU A 270 -9.11 -17.12 9.44
N PRO A 271 -9.51 -16.86 10.70
CA PRO A 271 -10.88 -17.09 11.17
C PRO A 271 -11.86 -16.08 10.57
N GLY A 272 -13.11 -16.50 10.41
CA GLY A 272 -14.22 -15.70 9.86
C GLY A 272 -14.67 -16.15 8.48
N GLU A 273 -15.90 -15.79 8.14
CA GLU A 273 -16.51 -16.14 6.86
C GLU A 273 -15.79 -15.48 5.68
N GLY A 274 -15.64 -16.19 4.56
CA GLY A 274 -15.05 -15.68 3.32
C GLY A 274 -13.55 -15.50 3.35
N ARG A 275 -12.82 -15.94 4.39
CA ARG A 275 -11.37 -15.72 4.56
C ARG A 275 -10.51 -16.95 4.22
N LEU A 276 -11.06 -17.94 3.53
CA LEU A 276 -10.30 -19.07 3.01
C LEU A 276 -9.19 -18.58 2.04
N ARG A 277 -9.50 -17.55 1.25
CA ARG A 277 -8.53 -16.87 0.40
C ARG A 277 -8.14 -15.54 1.01
N SER A 278 -6.85 -15.24 0.97
CA SER A 278 -6.28 -14.00 1.50
C SER A 278 -5.12 -13.50 0.65
N GLY A 279 -4.77 -12.23 0.81
CA GLY A 279 -3.67 -11.61 0.10
C GLY A 279 -2.32 -12.04 0.65
N VAL A 280 -1.41 -12.45 -0.24
CA VAL A 280 0.00 -12.75 0.08
C VAL A 280 0.87 -11.60 -0.39
N CYS A 281 1.83 -11.21 0.44
CA CYS A 281 2.84 -10.20 0.16
C CYS A 281 4.21 -10.64 0.73
N GLY A 282 5.26 -9.88 0.44
CA GLY A 282 6.64 -10.20 0.80
C GLY A 282 7.44 -10.71 -0.40
N SER A 283 8.53 -11.41 -0.13
CA SER A 283 9.53 -11.78 -1.14
C SER A 283 8.97 -12.57 -2.32
N SER A 284 8.01 -13.47 -2.08
CA SER A 284 7.43 -14.35 -3.10
C SER A 284 6.59 -13.65 -4.17
N VAL A 285 6.22 -12.37 -3.97
CA VAL A 285 5.44 -11.59 -4.96
C VAL A 285 6.28 -10.53 -5.68
N LYS A 286 7.60 -10.46 -5.45
CA LYS A 286 8.49 -9.49 -6.09
C LYS A 286 8.42 -9.53 -7.61
N TRP A 287 8.43 -10.73 -8.19
CA TRP A 287 8.33 -10.94 -9.63
C TRP A 287 7.12 -10.22 -10.25
N ALA A 288 5.98 -10.30 -9.58
CA ALA A 288 4.73 -9.70 -10.06
C ALA A 288 4.75 -8.17 -9.97
N GLY A 289 5.32 -7.63 -8.90
CA GLY A 289 5.52 -6.19 -8.76
C GLY A 289 6.46 -5.62 -9.82
N VAL A 290 7.62 -6.26 -10.03
CA VAL A 290 8.58 -5.86 -11.06
C VAL A 290 7.98 -5.99 -12.47
N ALA A 291 7.27 -7.09 -12.76
CA ALA A 291 6.58 -7.28 -14.03
C ALA A 291 5.51 -6.20 -14.28
N MET A 292 4.75 -5.82 -13.24
CA MET A 292 3.78 -4.73 -13.36
C MET A 292 4.45 -3.38 -13.61
N ALA A 293 5.54 -3.06 -12.92
CA ALA A 293 6.30 -1.83 -13.17
C ALA A 293 6.76 -1.74 -14.65
N SER A 294 7.30 -2.84 -15.18
CA SER A 294 7.72 -2.92 -16.59
C SER A 294 6.56 -2.75 -17.57
N LYS A 295 5.42 -3.43 -17.33
CA LYS A 295 4.22 -3.29 -18.17
C LYS A 295 3.68 -1.85 -18.14
N LEU A 296 3.57 -1.27 -16.95
CA LEU A 296 3.11 0.11 -16.77
C LEU A 296 4.02 1.11 -17.50
N ALA A 297 5.34 0.95 -17.40
CA ALA A 297 6.31 1.82 -18.07
C ALA A 297 6.20 1.74 -19.60
N ARG A 298 6.09 0.53 -20.15
CA ARG A 298 5.91 0.31 -21.59
C ARG A 298 4.61 0.95 -22.07
N ILE A 299 3.48 0.62 -21.45
CA ILE A 299 2.16 1.10 -21.88
C ILE A 299 2.06 2.62 -21.70
N ARG A 300 2.58 3.18 -20.59
CA ARG A 300 2.68 4.63 -20.39
C ARG A 300 3.36 5.32 -21.56
N GLY A 301 4.48 4.77 -22.03
CA GLY A 301 5.22 5.29 -23.20
C GLY A 301 4.42 5.17 -24.51
N GLU A 302 3.80 4.03 -24.77
CA GLU A 302 2.98 3.78 -25.97
C GLU A 302 1.76 4.69 -26.04
N LEU A 303 1.10 4.96 -24.89
CA LEU A 303 -0.07 5.84 -24.82
C LEU A 303 0.29 7.33 -24.66
N GLY A 304 1.58 7.68 -24.54
CA GLY A 304 2.03 9.05 -24.32
C GLY A 304 1.49 9.66 -23.02
N GLN A 305 1.33 8.85 -21.98
CA GLN A 305 0.83 9.28 -20.66
C GLN A 305 1.96 9.65 -19.73
N ASN A 306 1.66 10.35 -18.63
CA ASN A 306 2.67 10.90 -17.72
C ASN A 306 2.32 10.67 -16.23
N PHE A 307 1.80 9.50 -15.88
CA PHE A 307 1.59 9.15 -14.48
C PHE A 307 2.87 8.57 -13.84
N THR A 308 3.06 8.84 -12.56
CA THR A 308 4.14 8.24 -11.76
C THR A 308 3.88 6.76 -11.49
N ILE A 309 4.87 5.90 -11.66
CA ILE A 309 4.78 4.47 -11.37
C ILE A 309 5.39 4.19 -9.99
N VAL A 310 4.56 3.71 -9.07
CA VAL A 310 4.96 3.29 -7.74
C VAL A 310 5.02 1.76 -7.69
N GLY A 311 6.23 1.20 -7.68
CA GLY A 311 6.46 -0.24 -7.62
C GLY A 311 6.31 -0.77 -6.20
N VAL A 312 5.48 -1.79 -6.02
CA VAL A 312 5.18 -2.40 -4.71
C VAL A 312 5.15 -3.92 -4.83
N GLY A 313 5.76 -4.62 -3.86
CA GLY A 313 5.77 -6.09 -3.77
C GLY A 313 7.17 -6.66 -3.63
N GLY A 314 7.53 -7.13 -2.45
CA GLY A 314 8.80 -7.80 -2.19
C GLY A 314 10.08 -6.97 -2.38
N ALA A 315 9.98 -5.65 -2.34
CA ALA A 315 11.12 -4.73 -2.38
C ALA A 315 11.81 -4.69 -1.01
N GLY A 316 12.57 -5.72 -0.68
CA GLY A 316 13.15 -5.95 0.64
C GLY A 316 14.64 -5.69 0.76
N THR A 317 15.32 -5.31 -0.32
CA THR A 317 16.75 -5.01 -0.32
C THR A 317 17.07 -3.87 -1.28
N PRO A 318 18.24 -3.22 -1.16
CA PRO A 318 18.71 -2.23 -2.14
C PRO A 318 18.79 -2.77 -3.58
N GLU A 319 19.13 -4.05 -3.77
CA GLU A 319 19.15 -4.69 -5.09
C GLU A 319 17.74 -4.80 -5.69
N ALA A 320 16.74 -5.14 -4.85
CA ALA A 320 15.34 -5.18 -5.29
C ALA A 320 14.83 -3.77 -5.64
N PHE A 321 15.23 -2.74 -4.89
CA PHE A 321 14.97 -1.34 -5.25
C PHE A 321 15.52 -1.02 -6.65
N ASP A 322 16.77 -1.34 -6.93
CA ASP A 322 17.39 -1.11 -8.24
C ASP A 322 16.69 -1.89 -9.36
N GLU A 323 16.24 -3.12 -9.07
CA GLU A 323 15.48 -3.94 -10.04
C GLU A 323 14.17 -3.25 -10.44
N TYR A 324 13.42 -2.72 -9.48
CA TYR A 324 12.22 -1.92 -9.74
C TYR A 324 12.52 -0.65 -10.54
N ARG A 325 13.58 0.07 -10.19
CA ARG A 325 13.99 1.28 -10.90
C ARG A 325 14.34 0.98 -12.36
N ARG A 326 15.06 -0.09 -12.61
CA ARG A 326 15.38 -0.58 -13.98
C ARG A 326 14.15 -1.05 -14.74
N ALA A 327 13.14 -1.59 -14.05
CA ALA A 327 11.86 -1.96 -14.64
C ALA A 327 10.96 -0.75 -14.98
N GLY A 328 11.35 0.47 -14.60
CA GLY A 328 10.66 1.72 -14.93
C GLY A 328 9.78 2.27 -13.82
N ALA A 329 9.88 1.76 -12.59
CA ALA A 329 9.24 2.38 -11.43
C ALA A 329 9.91 3.72 -11.12
N ASP A 330 9.11 4.77 -10.92
CA ASP A 330 9.57 6.10 -10.52
C ASP A 330 9.80 6.18 -9.00
N VAL A 331 9.03 5.42 -8.23
CA VAL A 331 9.08 5.27 -6.77
C VAL A 331 8.96 3.79 -6.43
N VAL A 332 9.59 3.35 -5.35
CA VAL A 332 9.48 1.97 -4.85
C VAL A 332 9.00 1.98 -3.40
N MET A 333 8.15 1.04 -3.02
CA MET A 333 7.67 0.94 -1.64
C MET A 333 7.79 -0.49 -1.12
N SER A 334 8.17 -0.60 0.16
CA SER A 334 8.31 -1.86 0.89
C SER A 334 7.34 -1.93 2.07
N ALA A 335 6.53 -2.97 2.13
CA ALA A 335 5.65 -3.24 3.28
C ALA A 335 6.25 -4.29 4.21
N THR A 336 6.24 -5.56 3.77
CA THR A 336 6.65 -6.70 4.60
C THR A 336 8.08 -6.57 5.10
N ALA A 337 9.04 -6.31 4.22
CA ALA A 337 10.43 -6.17 4.64
C ALA A 337 10.63 -4.98 5.60
N ALA A 338 10.01 -3.84 5.33
CA ALA A 338 10.10 -2.68 6.21
C ALA A 338 9.59 -2.96 7.64
N MET A 339 8.64 -3.89 7.81
CA MET A 339 8.15 -4.27 9.15
C MET A 339 9.23 -4.91 10.01
N TRP A 340 10.09 -5.74 9.43
CA TRP A 340 11.18 -6.48 10.15
C TRP A 340 12.56 -5.85 9.97
N HIS A 341 12.72 -4.99 8.95
CA HIS A 341 13.97 -4.33 8.60
C HIS A 341 13.77 -2.81 8.48
N PRO A 342 13.63 -2.12 9.61
CA PRO A 342 13.33 -0.69 9.65
C PRO A 342 14.47 0.20 9.12
N GLU A 343 15.70 -0.30 9.07
CA GLU A 343 16.90 0.40 8.55
C GLU A 343 16.98 0.41 7.02
N LEU A 344 16.11 -0.34 6.34
CA LEU A 344 16.09 -0.48 4.87
C LEU A 344 16.08 0.87 4.13
N ALA A 345 15.38 1.88 4.68
CA ALA A 345 15.36 3.21 4.07
C ALA A 345 16.73 3.87 4.05
N GLN A 346 17.55 3.68 5.10
CA GLN A 346 18.90 4.23 5.17
C GLN A 346 19.82 3.53 4.16
N GLU A 347 19.77 2.21 4.10
CA GLU A 347 20.55 1.41 3.13
C GLU A 347 20.25 1.82 1.68
N ILE A 348 18.98 2.09 1.36
CA ILE A 348 18.58 2.55 0.02
C ILE A 348 19.07 3.98 -0.23
N LYS A 349 19.04 4.87 0.76
CA LYS A 349 19.58 6.23 0.63
C LYS A 349 21.08 6.25 0.39
N GLU A 350 21.83 5.47 1.14
CA GLU A 350 23.28 5.34 0.95
C GLU A 350 23.58 4.91 -0.49
N ARG A 351 22.91 3.90 -0.99
CA ARG A 351 23.07 3.42 -2.37
C ARG A 351 22.61 4.43 -3.42
N ALA A 352 21.54 5.16 -3.19
CA ALA A 352 21.04 6.18 -4.11
C ALA A 352 21.98 7.41 -4.20
N HIS A 353 22.88 7.58 -3.25
CA HIS A 353 23.91 8.62 -3.27
C HIS A 353 25.17 8.20 -4.02
N GLU A 354 25.39 6.90 -4.23
CA GLU A 354 26.54 6.37 -4.97
C GLU A 354 26.28 6.32 -6.50
N LEU A 355 25.03 6.49 -6.93
CA LEU A 355 24.61 6.51 -8.34
C LEU A 355 24.35 7.95 -8.83
#